data_537c1049a036d8982f0250b98f1b3cd4
#
_entry.id   537c1049a036d8982f0250b98f1b3cd4
#
_cell.length_a   1.000
_cell.length_b   1.000
_cell.length_c   1.000
_cell.angle_alpha   90.00
_cell.angle_beta   90.00
_cell.angle_gamma   90.00
#
_symmetry.space_group_name_H-M   'P 1'
#
loop_
_entity.id
_entity.type
_entity.pdbx_description
1 polymer ?
#
loop_
_entity_poly.entity_id
_entity_poly.type
_entity_poly.pdbx_seq_one_letter_code
_entity_poly.pdbx_strand_id
1 'polypeptide(L)'
;MNILILSAGTRNKIVEYFVNTLNGTGKVIATDMSNLAPAIYEADKYYIVPKMTSPDYVDTIIGICKKEKIDGVLSLIDPELSLLAKNEKLFEAIGTKVIGSAYDLCEMSLDKYQMYLWLKEHQYKCAKSYMDKMKFYKDVENGEITYPVFVKPARGSASIAISKVYDKETVDLLFAHDDGLMIQEYLAGQEIGADVYIDMISGEVVSIFTKKKIKMRAGETDKAVSFKNEKLFELIRKFVSEAGYRGQIDIDIFDIL
;
A
#
# COMPACT_ATOMS: atom_id res chain seq x y z
N MET A 1 -12.80 -6.23 22.85
CA MET A 1 -11.66 -5.85 21.97
C MET A 1 -11.94 -4.48 21.38
N ASN A 2 -11.02 -3.53 21.52
CA ASN A 2 -11.18 -2.19 20.94
C ASN A 2 -10.16 -1.98 19.81
N ILE A 3 -10.64 -1.49 18.68
CA ILE A 3 -9.82 -1.29 17.48
C ILE A 3 -9.75 0.20 17.15
N LEU A 4 -8.56 0.69 16.85
CA LEU A 4 -8.33 2.03 16.37
C LEU A 4 -8.00 2.01 14.87
N ILE A 5 -8.79 2.71 14.06
CA ILE A 5 -8.60 2.87 12.62
C ILE A 5 -8.13 4.30 12.37
N LEU A 6 -6.91 4.44 11.85
CA LEU A 6 -6.30 5.72 11.54
C LEU A 6 -6.61 6.16 10.10
N SER A 7 -6.59 7.47 9.87
CA SER A 7 -6.78 8.09 8.55
C SER A 7 -7.97 7.51 7.77
N ALA A 8 -9.12 7.44 8.46
CA ALA A 8 -10.30 6.75 7.96
C ALA A 8 -10.84 7.32 6.64
N GLY A 9 -10.71 8.65 6.42
CA GLY A 9 -11.03 9.32 5.17
C GLY A 9 -12.47 9.08 4.70
N THR A 10 -12.61 8.52 3.50
CA THR A 10 -13.90 8.18 2.87
C THR A 10 -14.22 6.68 2.93
N ARG A 11 -13.51 5.91 3.73
CA ARG A 11 -13.60 4.44 3.77
C ARG A 11 -14.66 3.95 4.76
N ASN A 12 -15.87 4.50 4.64
CA ASN A 12 -17.02 4.22 5.51
C ASN A 12 -17.24 2.71 5.70
N LYS A 13 -17.25 1.95 4.59
CA LYS A 13 -17.51 0.51 4.63
C LYS A 13 -16.49 -0.28 5.45
N ILE A 14 -15.24 0.14 5.45
CA ILE A 14 -14.21 -0.53 6.28
C ILE A 14 -14.55 -0.34 7.75
N VAL A 15 -14.86 0.88 8.17
CA VAL A 15 -15.25 1.17 9.56
C VAL A 15 -16.52 0.39 9.95
N GLU A 16 -17.56 0.42 9.10
CA GLU A 16 -18.81 -0.34 9.31
C GLU A 16 -18.54 -1.84 9.46
N TYR A 17 -17.64 -2.45 8.67
CA TYR A 17 -17.32 -3.86 8.77
C TYR A 17 -16.73 -4.22 10.14
N PHE A 18 -15.84 -3.39 10.68
CA PHE A 18 -15.29 -3.58 12.01
C PHE A 18 -16.38 -3.43 13.09
N VAL A 19 -17.23 -2.39 13.01
CA VAL A 19 -18.34 -2.18 13.95
C VAL A 19 -19.30 -3.38 13.93
N ASN A 20 -19.72 -3.82 12.75
CA ASN A 20 -20.63 -4.95 12.60
C ASN A 20 -20.01 -6.27 13.09
N THR A 21 -18.70 -6.47 12.86
CA THR A 21 -18.02 -7.69 13.31
C THR A 21 -17.89 -7.74 14.82
N LEU A 22 -17.57 -6.62 15.46
CA LEU A 22 -17.48 -6.53 16.92
C LEU A 22 -18.85 -6.64 17.59
N ASN A 23 -19.91 -6.18 16.94
CA ASN A 23 -21.31 -6.33 17.38
C ASN A 23 -21.52 -6.12 18.90
N GLY A 24 -20.98 -5.02 19.43
CA GLY A 24 -21.07 -4.65 20.84
C GLY A 24 -20.12 -5.40 21.81
N THR A 25 -19.30 -6.34 21.31
CA THR A 25 -18.27 -7.02 22.14
C THR A 25 -17.00 -6.18 22.33
N GLY A 26 -16.92 -5.05 21.64
CA GLY A 26 -15.83 -4.09 21.70
C GLY A 26 -16.25 -2.78 21.05
N LYS A 27 -15.27 -1.91 20.80
CA LYS A 27 -15.49 -0.60 20.17
C LYS A 27 -14.56 -0.39 19.00
N VAL A 28 -15.07 0.27 17.98
CA VAL A 28 -14.27 0.83 16.87
C VAL A 28 -14.10 2.31 17.10
N ILE A 29 -12.86 2.75 17.20
CA ILE A 29 -12.48 4.16 17.27
C ILE A 29 -11.85 4.54 15.94
N ALA A 30 -12.24 5.66 15.36
CA ALA A 30 -11.66 6.17 14.13
C ALA A 30 -10.94 7.50 14.35
N THR A 31 -9.89 7.76 13.59
CA THR A 31 -9.22 9.06 13.56
C THR A 31 -9.09 9.59 12.15
N ASP A 32 -9.05 10.90 12.03
CA ASP A 32 -8.67 11.61 10.81
C ASP A 32 -8.15 13.01 11.18
N MET A 33 -7.41 13.64 10.28
CA MET A 33 -6.99 15.03 10.45
C MET A 33 -8.12 16.03 10.16
N SER A 34 -9.20 15.59 9.53
CA SER A 34 -10.32 16.41 9.10
C SER A 34 -11.64 15.90 9.69
N ASN A 35 -12.43 16.83 10.25
CA ASN A 35 -13.80 16.54 10.64
C ASN A 35 -14.76 16.37 9.43
N LEU A 36 -14.27 16.58 8.21
CA LEU A 36 -15.01 16.34 6.96
C LEU A 36 -14.79 14.93 6.40
N ALA A 37 -14.00 14.10 7.08
CA ALA A 37 -13.81 12.69 6.73
C ALA A 37 -15.07 11.88 7.11
N PRO A 38 -15.90 11.44 6.15
CA PRO A 38 -17.19 10.82 6.48
C PRO A 38 -17.06 9.50 7.24
N ALA A 39 -15.98 8.77 7.05
CA ALA A 39 -15.80 7.46 7.69
C ALA A 39 -15.66 7.53 9.21
N ILE A 40 -15.22 8.65 9.79
CA ILE A 40 -15.11 8.76 11.25
C ILE A 40 -16.47 8.68 11.95
N TYR A 41 -17.55 9.06 11.24
CA TYR A 41 -18.92 9.06 11.79
C TYR A 41 -19.59 7.69 11.82
N GLU A 42 -18.98 6.69 11.17
CA GLU A 42 -19.43 5.29 11.23
C GLU A 42 -18.87 4.54 12.45
N ALA A 43 -17.88 5.12 13.13
CA ALA A 43 -17.25 4.51 14.30
C ALA A 43 -18.07 4.77 15.58
N ASP A 44 -17.89 3.92 16.60
CA ASP A 44 -18.48 4.15 17.94
C ASP A 44 -17.97 5.45 18.58
N LYS A 45 -16.75 5.86 18.21
CA LYS A 45 -16.13 7.10 18.66
C LYS A 45 -15.08 7.56 17.68
N TYR A 46 -14.85 8.87 17.61
CA TYR A 46 -13.77 9.39 16.77
C TYR A 46 -12.97 10.50 17.45
N TYR A 47 -11.79 10.76 16.89
CA TYR A 47 -10.90 11.85 17.28
C TYR A 47 -10.37 12.55 16.03
N ILE A 48 -10.27 13.89 16.12
CA ILE A 48 -9.52 14.68 15.14
C ILE A 48 -8.09 14.77 15.66
N VAL A 49 -7.14 14.40 14.81
CA VAL A 49 -5.72 14.30 15.17
C VAL A 49 -4.85 15.20 14.28
N PRO A 50 -3.61 15.54 14.68
CA PRO A 50 -2.69 16.25 13.81
C PRO A 50 -2.41 15.48 12.50
N LYS A 51 -1.76 16.12 11.53
CA LYS A 51 -1.23 15.42 10.36
C LYS A 51 -0.20 14.36 10.81
N MET A 52 -0.12 13.22 10.11
CA MET A 52 0.85 12.16 10.42
C MET A 52 2.32 12.62 10.36
N THR A 53 2.60 13.73 9.66
CA THR A 53 3.93 14.36 9.59
C THR A 53 4.23 15.28 10.76
N SER A 54 3.28 15.52 11.65
CA SER A 54 3.46 16.36 12.84
C SER A 54 4.30 15.64 13.88
N PRO A 55 5.24 16.33 14.57
CA PRO A 55 6.11 15.71 15.58
C PRO A 55 5.35 15.06 16.73
N ASP A 56 4.17 15.58 17.08
CA ASP A 56 3.32 15.12 18.18
C ASP A 56 2.30 14.03 17.76
N TYR A 57 2.31 13.62 16.49
CA TYR A 57 1.32 12.68 15.97
C TYR A 57 1.33 11.34 16.70
N VAL A 58 2.50 10.69 16.79
CA VAL A 58 2.62 9.36 17.41
C VAL A 58 2.23 9.41 18.88
N ASP A 59 2.65 10.44 19.60
CA ASP A 59 2.29 10.61 21.03
C ASP A 59 0.78 10.83 21.20
N THR A 60 0.15 11.56 20.27
CA THR A 60 -1.31 11.75 20.25
C THR A 60 -2.03 10.41 20.08
N ILE A 61 -1.60 9.58 19.11
CA ILE A 61 -2.19 8.26 18.87
C ILE A 61 -2.00 7.34 20.07
N ILE A 62 -0.80 7.31 20.65
CA ILE A 62 -0.51 6.54 21.89
C ILE A 62 -1.42 7.00 23.03
N GLY A 63 -1.65 8.31 23.18
CA GLY A 63 -2.57 8.87 24.16
C GLY A 63 -4.01 8.36 23.98
N ILE A 64 -4.48 8.31 22.73
CA ILE A 64 -5.80 7.75 22.40
C ILE A 64 -5.83 6.25 22.72
N CYS A 65 -4.80 5.49 22.34
CA CYS A 65 -4.72 4.05 22.62
C CYS A 65 -4.84 3.75 24.12
N LYS A 66 -4.12 4.48 24.96
CA LYS A 66 -4.21 4.34 26.44
C LYS A 66 -5.61 4.69 26.94
N LYS A 67 -6.16 5.82 26.51
CA LYS A 67 -7.47 6.33 26.96
C LYS A 67 -8.61 5.38 26.61
N GLU A 68 -8.61 4.86 25.38
CA GLU A 68 -9.68 4.01 24.87
C GLU A 68 -9.39 2.52 25.07
N LYS A 69 -8.25 2.17 25.67
CA LYS A 69 -7.81 0.78 25.91
C LYS A 69 -7.82 -0.03 24.59
N ILE A 70 -7.10 0.48 23.63
CA ILE A 70 -7.04 -0.11 22.27
C ILE A 70 -6.22 -1.39 22.30
N ASP A 71 -6.80 -2.48 21.79
CA ASP A 71 -6.12 -3.76 21.61
C ASP A 71 -5.35 -3.83 20.28
N GLY A 72 -5.90 -3.22 19.23
CA GLY A 72 -5.27 -3.21 17.90
C GLY A 72 -5.40 -1.87 17.20
N VAL A 73 -4.33 -1.42 16.54
CA VAL A 73 -4.30 -0.21 15.73
C VAL A 73 -3.89 -0.52 14.30
N LEU A 74 -4.60 0.03 13.33
CA LEU A 74 -4.29 -0.08 11.91
C LEU A 74 -4.44 1.26 11.20
N SER A 75 -3.75 1.41 10.08
CA SER A 75 -3.93 2.51 9.16
C SER A 75 -4.53 2.04 7.84
N LEU A 76 -5.16 2.96 7.12
CA LEU A 76 -5.71 2.77 5.78
C LEU A 76 -4.88 3.47 4.70
N ILE A 77 -3.68 3.96 5.05
CA ILE A 77 -2.74 4.60 4.12
C ILE A 77 -1.30 4.15 4.34
N ASP A 78 -0.57 3.95 3.25
CA ASP A 78 0.75 3.32 3.26
C ASP A 78 1.83 4.06 4.08
N PRO A 79 2.01 5.38 3.98
CA PRO A 79 3.01 6.08 4.79
C PRO A 79 2.76 5.97 6.30
N GLU A 80 1.50 5.89 6.70
CA GLU A 80 1.12 5.75 8.11
C GLU A 80 1.32 4.33 8.63
N LEU A 81 1.13 3.31 7.75
CA LEU A 81 1.50 1.92 8.07
C LEU A 81 2.99 1.81 8.40
N SER A 82 3.86 2.43 7.58
CA SER A 82 5.29 2.49 7.85
C SER A 82 5.60 3.22 9.17
N LEU A 83 4.90 4.33 9.44
CA LEU A 83 5.07 5.08 10.69
C LEU A 83 4.67 4.25 11.92
N LEU A 84 3.57 3.52 11.84
CA LEU A 84 3.13 2.61 12.90
C LEU A 84 4.15 1.49 13.14
N ALA A 85 4.58 0.82 12.06
CA ALA A 85 5.56 -0.26 12.13
C ALA A 85 6.90 0.20 12.72
N LYS A 86 7.36 1.40 12.36
CA LYS A 86 8.57 2.01 12.93
C LYS A 86 8.48 2.20 14.46
N ASN A 87 7.29 2.49 14.95
CA ASN A 87 7.01 2.77 16.36
C ASN A 87 6.35 1.60 17.09
N GLU A 88 6.30 0.40 16.50
CA GLU A 88 5.59 -0.79 17.02
C GLU A 88 5.87 -1.04 18.51
N LYS A 89 7.12 -0.96 18.93
CA LYS A 89 7.54 -1.17 20.34
C LYS A 89 6.88 -0.20 21.32
N LEU A 90 6.57 1.04 20.90
CA LEU A 90 5.88 2.02 21.76
C LEU A 90 4.41 1.63 21.95
N PHE A 91 3.76 1.07 20.94
CA PHE A 91 2.40 0.55 21.02
C PHE A 91 2.35 -0.75 21.84
N GLU A 92 3.28 -1.67 21.63
CA GLU A 92 3.38 -2.90 22.41
C GLU A 92 3.58 -2.64 23.91
N ALA A 93 4.39 -1.64 24.27
CA ALA A 93 4.63 -1.24 25.66
C ALA A 93 3.36 -0.80 26.40
N ILE A 94 2.30 -0.46 25.69
CA ILE A 94 0.99 -0.09 26.25
C ILE A 94 -0.09 -1.15 26.02
N GLY A 95 0.30 -2.33 25.50
CA GLY A 95 -0.61 -3.44 25.24
C GLY A 95 -1.42 -3.31 23.93
N THR A 96 -1.06 -2.38 23.04
CA THR A 96 -1.71 -2.20 21.74
C THR A 96 -0.92 -2.91 20.65
N LYS A 97 -1.55 -3.79 19.85
CA LYS A 97 -0.94 -4.45 18.70
C LYS A 97 -1.03 -3.57 17.45
N VAL A 98 0.09 -3.32 16.79
CA VAL A 98 0.09 -2.75 15.44
C VAL A 98 -0.32 -3.83 14.44
N ILE A 99 -1.36 -3.56 13.64
CA ILE A 99 -1.88 -4.50 12.64
C ILE A 99 -1.31 -4.09 11.27
N GLY A 100 -0.34 -4.84 10.80
CA GLY A 100 0.37 -4.59 9.54
C GLY A 100 1.66 -5.38 9.46
N SER A 101 2.41 -5.13 8.39
CA SER A 101 3.71 -5.77 8.15
C SER A 101 4.84 -5.07 8.90
N ALA A 102 5.99 -5.74 9.01
CA ALA A 102 7.20 -5.18 9.61
C ALA A 102 7.68 -3.91 8.88
N TYR A 103 8.39 -3.05 9.59
CA TYR A 103 8.84 -1.74 9.09
C TYR A 103 9.60 -1.84 7.77
N ASP A 104 10.56 -2.75 7.66
CA ASP A 104 11.38 -2.90 6.44
C ASP A 104 10.53 -3.31 5.23
N LEU A 105 9.48 -4.10 5.42
CA LEU A 105 8.53 -4.46 4.36
C LEU A 105 7.63 -3.29 3.96
N CYS A 106 7.16 -2.50 4.92
CA CYS A 106 6.41 -1.27 4.64
C CYS A 106 7.27 -0.29 3.82
N GLU A 107 8.54 -0.09 4.21
CA GLU A 107 9.47 0.79 3.50
C GLU A 107 9.77 0.28 2.09
N MET A 108 10.02 -1.02 1.93
CA MET A 108 10.22 -1.64 0.62
C MET A 108 8.99 -1.49 -0.28
N SER A 109 7.78 -1.63 0.27
CA SER A 109 6.53 -1.46 -0.50
C SER A 109 6.29 -0.01 -0.92
N LEU A 110 6.73 0.96 -0.11
CA LEU A 110 6.69 2.38 -0.44
C LEU A 110 7.71 2.80 -1.50
N ASP A 111 8.80 2.05 -1.65
CA ASP A 111 9.86 2.29 -2.63
C ASP A 111 9.76 1.28 -3.78
N LYS A 112 9.17 1.71 -4.89
CA LYS A 112 8.91 0.87 -6.07
C LYS A 112 10.19 0.32 -6.70
N TYR A 113 11.33 1.03 -6.53
CA TYR A 113 12.60 0.54 -7.07
C TYR A 113 13.21 -0.52 -6.15
N GLN A 114 13.10 -0.39 -4.82
CA GLN A 114 13.51 -1.43 -3.89
C GLN A 114 12.65 -2.69 -4.06
N MET A 115 11.34 -2.54 -4.24
CA MET A 115 10.45 -3.66 -4.58
C MET A 115 10.89 -4.36 -5.87
N TYR A 116 11.20 -3.60 -6.93
CA TYR A 116 11.74 -4.17 -8.18
C TYR A 116 13.02 -4.97 -7.96
N LEU A 117 13.96 -4.44 -7.17
CA LEU A 117 15.22 -5.15 -6.88
C LEU A 117 14.96 -6.45 -6.12
N TRP A 118 14.08 -6.43 -5.13
CA TRP A 118 13.69 -7.60 -4.37
C TRP A 118 13.02 -8.66 -5.27
N LEU A 119 12.05 -8.25 -6.09
CA LEU A 119 11.37 -9.15 -7.03
C LEU A 119 12.36 -9.81 -8.01
N LYS A 120 13.31 -9.04 -8.53
CA LYS A 120 14.34 -9.54 -9.43
C LYS A 120 15.28 -10.55 -8.75
N GLU A 121 15.71 -10.26 -7.53
CA GLU A 121 16.56 -11.15 -6.73
C GLU A 121 15.89 -12.50 -6.46
N HIS A 122 14.57 -12.45 -6.15
CA HIS A 122 13.76 -13.65 -5.89
C HIS A 122 13.15 -14.27 -7.16
N GLN A 123 13.59 -13.83 -8.35
CA GLN A 123 13.21 -14.37 -9.66
C GLN A 123 11.71 -14.27 -9.97
N TYR A 124 11.02 -13.27 -9.41
CA TYR A 124 9.68 -12.93 -9.83
C TYR A 124 9.71 -12.11 -11.13
N LYS A 125 8.74 -12.37 -12.01
CA LYS A 125 8.52 -11.52 -13.18
C LYS A 125 8.05 -10.15 -12.73
N CYS A 126 8.71 -9.09 -13.20
CA CYS A 126 8.39 -7.72 -12.88
C CYS A 126 8.77 -6.78 -14.04
N ALA A 127 8.13 -5.63 -14.10
CA ALA A 127 8.44 -4.59 -15.08
C ALA A 127 9.89 -4.09 -14.90
N LYS A 128 10.67 -4.02 -15.98
CA LYS A 128 12.03 -3.45 -15.94
C LYS A 128 11.95 -2.03 -15.38
N SER A 129 12.85 -1.72 -14.45
CA SER A 129 12.83 -0.44 -13.73
C SER A 129 14.24 0.14 -13.61
N TYR A 130 14.35 1.46 -13.70
CA TYR A 130 15.62 2.18 -13.74
C TYR A 130 15.53 3.45 -12.88
N MET A 131 16.55 3.68 -12.04
CA MET A 131 16.83 4.99 -11.42
C MET A 131 17.84 5.78 -12.26
N ASP A 132 18.68 5.08 -13.01
CA ASP A 132 19.69 5.66 -13.90
C ASP A 132 19.18 5.71 -15.35
N LYS A 133 18.90 6.94 -15.83
CA LYS A 133 18.45 7.15 -17.21
C LYS A 133 19.48 6.76 -18.27
N MET A 134 20.78 6.82 -17.97
CA MET A 134 21.81 6.42 -18.94
C MET A 134 21.80 4.91 -19.17
N LYS A 135 21.58 4.14 -18.10
CA LYS A 135 21.38 2.69 -18.21
C LYS A 135 20.11 2.37 -19.00
N PHE A 136 19.02 3.08 -18.75
CA PHE A 136 17.78 2.95 -19.51
C PHE A 136 18.02 3.21 -21.00
N TYR A 137 18.71 4.30 -21.38
CA TYR A 137 18.98 4.62 -22.79
C TYR A 137 19.82 3.56 -23.48
N LYS A 138 20.82 3.01 -22.78
CA LYS A 138 21.62 1.91 -23.31
C LYS A 138 20.78 0.66 -23.59
N ASP A 139 19.84 0.34 -22.71
CA ASP A 139 18.95 -0.81 -22.88
C ASP A 139 17.91 -0.56 -23.99
N VAL A 140 17.50 0.70 -24.23
CA VAL A 140 16.70 1.08 -25.41
C VAL A 140 17.50 0.88 -26.71
N GLU A 141 18.75 1.34 -26.78
CA GLU A 141 19.62 1.17 -27.93
C GLU A 141 19.88 -0.31 -28.24
N ASN A 142 19.98 -1.15 -27.21
CA ASN A 142 20.16 -2.60 -27.34
C ASN A 142 18.85 -3.34 -27.70
N GLY A 143 17.71 -2.65 -27.75
CA GLY A 143 16.40 -3.27 -28.01
C GLY A 143 15.85 -4.09 -26.84
N GLU A 144 16.41 -3.93 -25.64
CA GLU A 144 15.98 -4.65 -24.43
C GLU A 144 14.71 -4.08 -23.80
N ILE A 145 14.42 -2.80 -24.08
CA ILE A 145 13.20 -2.09 -23.68
C ILE A 145 12.84 -1.09 -24.78
N THR A 146 11.55 -0.79 -24.90
CA THR A 146 11.04 0.17 -25.90
C THR A 146 10.08 1.17 -25.27
N TYR A 147 9.93 2.32 -25.91
CA TYR A 147 8.83 3.23 -25.57
C TYR A 147 7.47 2.65 -25.98
N PRO A 148 6.37 3.03 -25.31
CA PRO A 148 6.32 3.96 -24.19
C PRO A 148 6.81 3.34 -22.89
N VAL A 149 7.22 4.20 -21.95
CA VAL A 149 7.56 3.84 -20.58
C VAL A 149 6.79 4.72 -19.59
N PHE A 150 6.75 4.33 -18.32
CA PHE A 150 6.32 5.21 -17.25
C PHE A 150 7.50 5.92 -16.60
N VAL A 151 7.34 7.22 -16.34
CA VAL A 151 8.23 8.00 -15.45
C VAL A 151 7.39 8.44 -14.24
N LYS A 152 7.85 8.12 -13.06
CA LYS A 152 7.12 8.33 -11.81
C LYS A 152 8.05 8.44 -10.62
N PRO A 153 7.63 9.03 -9.47
CA PRO A 153 8.41 8.98 -8.25
C PRO A 153 8.68 7.52 -7.83
N ALA A 154 9.93 7.22 -7.52
CA ALA A 154 10.34 5.90 -7.03
C ALA A 154 9.66 5.60 -5.69
N ARG A 155 9.50 6.62 -4.83
CA ARG A 155 8.87 6.49 -3.52
C ARG A 155 7.51 7.17 -3.47
N GLY A 156 6.55 6.53 -2.82
CA GLY A 156 5.19 7.06 -2.60
C GLY A 156 4.10 6.14 -3.14
N SER A 157 2.85 6.54 -2.95
CA SER A 157 1.63 5.81 -3.29
C SER A 157 0.62 6.69 -4.04
N ALA A 158 -0.59 6.18 -4.30
CA ALA A 158 -1.72 6.91 -4.87
C ALA A 158 -1.53 7.43 -6.31
N SER A 159 -0.66 6.82 -7.11
CA SER A 159 -0.46 7.17 -8.54
C SER A 159 -0.14 8.66 -8.81
N ILE A 160 0.46 9.36 -7.86
CA ILE A 160 0.80 10.78 -7.96
C ILE A 160 1.97 10.95 -8.93
N ALA A 161 1.88 11.95 -9.84
CA ALA A 161 2.93 12.34 -10.77
C ALA A 161 3.46 11.21 -11.68
N ILE A 162 2.56 10.33 -12.15
CA ILE A 162 2.90 9.29 -13.13
C ILE A 162 2.71 9.86 -14.54
N SER A 163 3.76 9.79 -15.37
CA SER A 163 3.74 10.19 -16.76
C SER A 163 4.02 9.01 -17.68
N LYS A 164 3.16 8.79 -18.69
CA LYS A 164 3.45 7.87 -19.80
C LYS A 164 4.24 8.62 -20.86
N VAL A 165 5.46 8.15 -21.15
CA VAL A 165 6.47 8.86 -21.93
C VAL A 165 6.81 8.07 -23.18
N TYR A 166 6.94 8.77 -24.32
CA TYR A 166 7.08 8.17 -25.64
C TYR A 166 8.44 8.44 -26.30
N ASP A 167 9.26 9.32 -25.71
CA ASP A 167 10.53 9.76 -26.27
C ASP A 167 11.56 10.13 -25.19
N LYS A 168 12.81 10.26 -25.63
CA LYS A 168 13.95 10.58 -24.80
C LYS A 168 13.87 12.00 -24.23
N GLU A 169 13.42 12.95 -25.04
CA GLU A 169 13.37 14.37 -24.71
C GLU A 169 12.46 14.60 -23.49
N THR A 170 11.31 13.92 -23.46
CA THR A 170 10.37 13.99 -22.34
C THR A 170 10.96 13.36 -21.07
N VAL A 171 11.69 12.25 -21.18
CA VAL A 171 12.42 11.67 -20.03
C VAL A 171 13.43 12.67 -19.49
N ASP A 172 14.25 13.28 -20.36
CA ASP A 172 15.27 14.24 -19.96
C ASP A 172 14.65 15.46 -19.28
N LEU A 173 13.52 15.96 -19.79
CA LEU A 173 12.79 17.09 -19.21
C LEU A 173 12.30 16.77 -17.78
N LEU A 174 11.68 15.60 -17.57
CA LEU A 174 11.17 15.21 -16.27
C LEU A 174 12.30 15.06 -15.24
N PHE A 175 13.38 14.38 -15.61
CA PHE A 175 14.53 14.18 -14.74
C PHE A 175 15.35 15.47 -14.47
N ALA A 176 15.19 16.51 -15.28
CA ALA A 176 15.80 17.81 -15.00
C ALA A 176 15.12 18.55 -13.83
N HIS A 177 13.93 18.15 -13.43
CA HIS A 177 13.12 18.80 -12.40
C HIS A 177 12.96 18.00 -11.11
N ASP A 178 13.23 16.67 -11.13
CA ASP A 178 13.07 15.81 -9.98
C ASP A 178 14.06 14.63 -10.03
N ASP A 179 14.93 14.54 -9.02
CA ASP A 179 15.93 13.47 -8.89
C ASP A 179 15.37 12.18 -8.29
N GLY A 180 14.16 12.22 -7.73
CA GLY A 180 13.47 11.08 -7.10
C GLY A 180 12.68 10.19 -8.06
N LEU A 181 12.80 10.42 -9.38
CA LEU A 181 12.04 9.69 -10.39
C LEU A 181 12.69 8.36 -10.75
N MET A 182 11.84 7.41 -11.14
CA MET A 182 12.23 6.17 -11.79
C MET A 182 11.56 6.03 -13.16
N ILE A 183 12.21 5.31 -14.05
CA ILE A 183 11.63 4.87 -15.33
C ILE A 183 11.19 3.43 -15.14
N GLN A 184 10.00 3.08 -15.60
CA GLN A 184 9.48 1.72 -15.56
C GLN A 184 8.87 1.32 -16.90
N GLU A 185 9.16 0.10 -17.31
CA GLU A 185 8.56 -0.56 -18.48
C GLU A 185 7.02 -0.43 -18.46
N TYR A 186 6.46 -0.07 -19.60
CA TYR A 186 5.01 -0.11 -19.79
C TYR A 186 4.58 -1.53 -20.14
N LEU A 187 3.85 -2.16 -19.26
CA LEU A 187 3.27 -3.48 -19.50
C LEU A 187 1.90 -3.33 -20.20
N ALA A 188 1.81 -3.82 -21.42
CA ALA A 188 0.56 -3.87 -22.17
C ALA A 188 -0.18 -5.18 -21.79
N GLY A 189 -1.08 -5.11 -20.81
CA GLY A 189 -1.83 -6.27 -20.36
C GLY A 189 -3.04 -5.89 -19.52
N GLN A 190 -3.76 -6.90 -19.02
CA GLN A 190 -4.86 -6.69 -18.09
C GLN A 190 -4.30 -6.45 -16.68
N GLU A 191 -4.55 -5.27 -16.15
CA GLU A 191 -4.23 -4.97 -14.76
C GLU A 191 -5.18 -5.72 -13.81
N ILE A 192 -4.58 -6.41 -12.83
CA ILE A 192 -5.25 -7.20 -11.80
C ILE A 192 -4.85 -6.62 -10.45
N GLY A 193 -5.83 -6.36 -9.59
CA GLY A 193 -5.61 -6.12 -8.16
C GLY A 193 -5.85 -7.41 -7.37
N ALA A 194 -5.00 -7.68 -6.39
CA ALA A 194 -5.18 -8.78 -5.46
C ALA A 194 -5.15 -8.26 -4.03
N ASP A 195 -6.30 -8.28 -3.36
CA ASP A 195 -6.41 -8.02 -1.93
C ASP A 195 -6.13 -9.31 -1.17
N VAL A 196 -5.14 -9.30 -0.29
CA VAL A 196 -4.70 -10.49 0.45
C VAL A 196 -4.69 -10.20 1.94
N TYR A 197 -5.32 -11.06 2.73
CA TYR A 197 -5.23 -11.01 4.18
C TYR A 197 -4.37 -12.15 4.72
N ILE A 198 -3.36 -11.78 5.48
CA ILE A 198 -2.40 -12.68 6.11
C ILE A 198 -2.58 -12.61 7.63
N ASP A 199 -2.75 -13.75 8.25
CA ASP A 199 -2.92 -13.82 9.69
C ASP A 199 -1.71 -13.23 10.44
N MET A 200 -2.00 -12.38 11.41
CA MET A 200 -0.98 -11.65 12.17
C MET A 200 -0.12 -12.54 13.06
N ILE A 201 -0.59 -13.74 13.40
CA ILE A 201 0.06 -14.65 14.32
C ILE A 201 0.77 -15.77 13.56
N SER A 202 0.02 -16.54 12.76
CA SER A 202 0.54 -17.69 12.03
C SER A 202 1.34 -17.30 10.78
N GLY A 203 0.99 -16.17 10.16
CA GLY A 203 1.52 -15.77 8.85
C GLY A 203 0.90 -16.52 7.67
N GLU A 204 -0.15 -17.28 7.91
CA GLU A 204 -0.88 -17.97 6.86
C GLU A 204 -1.77 -17.01 6.06
N VAL A 205 -1.85 -17.22 4.76
CA VAL A 205 -2.79 -16.48 3.90
C VAL A 205 -4.20 -16.98 4.14
N VAL A 206 -5.02 -16.15 4.77
CA VAL A 206 -6.41 -16.46 5.14
C VAL A 206 -7.34 -16.27 3.96
N SER A 207 -7.17 -15.20 3.19
CA SER A 207 -8.01 -14.91 2.04
C SER A 207 -7.24 -14.23 0.92
N ILE A 208 -7.65 -14.52 -0.31
CA ILE A 208 -7.19 -13.84 -1.52
C ILE A 208 -8.43 -13.46 -2.32
N PHE A 209 -8.55 -12.18 -2.64
CA PHE A 209 -9.57 -11.67 -3.54
C PHE A 209 -8.88 -11.04 -4.76
N THR A 210 -9.23 -11.49 -5.97
CA THR A 210 -8.67 -10.95 -7.20
C THR A 210 -9.71 -10.28 -8.07
N LYS A 211 -9.34 -9.16 -8.68
CA LYS A 211 -10.20 -8.33 -9.52
C LYS A 211 -9.44 -7.86 -10.76
N LYS A 212 -10.03 -8.01 -11.94
CA LYS A 212 -9.57 -7.33 -13.16
C LYS A 212 -10.00 -5.87 -13.06
N LYS A 213 -9.06 -4.95 -13.13
CA LYS A 213 -9.33 -3.51 -13.12
C LYS A 213 -9.84 -3.09 -14.50
N ILE A 214 -11.11 -2.71 -14.59
CA ILE A 214 -11.74 -2.34 -15.87
C ILE A 214 -11.63 -0.83 -16.10
N LYS A 215 -11.73 -0.05 -15.03
CA LYS A 215 -11.62 1.40 -15.09
C LYS A 215 -10.99 1.94 -13.82
N MET A 216 -10.01 2.80 -14.01
CA MET A 216 -9.39 3.58 -12.96
C MET A 216 -9.98 5.00 -12.91
N ARG A 217 -10.07 5.57 -11.71
CA ARG A 217 -10.49 6.95 -11.47
C ARG A 217 -9.71 7.53 -10.29
N ALA A 218 -9.02 8.63 -10.52
CA ALA A 218 -8.23 9.33 -9.50
C ALA A 218 -7.25 8.41 -8.74
N GLY A 219 -6.60 7.48 -9.44
CA GLY A 219 -5.65 6.54 -8.84
C GLY A 219 -6.25 5.31 -8.15
N GLU A 220 -7.58 5.22 -8.08
CA GLU A 220 -8.30 4.10 -7.47
C GLU A 220 -9.11 3.30 -8.49
N THR A 221 -9.43 2.05 -8.18
CA THR A 221 -10.25 1.19 -9.04
C THR A 221 -11.72 1.62 -8.95
N ASP A 222 -12.24 2.23 -10.02
CA ASP A 222 -13.65 2.64 -10.13
C ASP A 222 -14.56 1.45 -10.51
N LYS A 223 -14.10 0.59 -11.44
CA LYS A 223 -14.84 -0.59 -11.87
C LYS A 223 -13.90 -1.79 -12.00
N ALA A 224 -14.34 -2.90 -11.46
CA ALA A 224 -13.62 -4.17 -11.54
C ALA A 224 -14.57 -5.35 -11.69
N VAL A 225 -14.04 -6.47 -12.16
CA VAL A 225 -14.71 -7.77 -12.19
C VAL A 225 -13.89 -8.76 -11.40
N SER A 226 -14.49 -9.35 -10.37
CA SER A 226 -13.84 -10.40 -9.59
C SER A 226 -13.70 -11.69 -10.39
N PHE A 227 -12.62 -12.43 -10.14
CA PHE A 227 -12.39 -13.74 -10.75
C PHE A 227 -11.55 -14.60 -9.80
N LYS A 228 -11.48 -15.90 -10.09
CA LYS A 228 -10.59 -16.84 -9.40
C LYS A 228 -9.63 -17.46 -10.39
N ASN A 229 -8.37 -17.60 -9.97
CA ASN A 229 -7.34 -18.30 -10.72
C ASN A 229 -6.38 -18.97 -9.73
N GLU A 230 -6.43 -20.29 -9.62
CA GLU A 230 -5.66 -21.02 -8.63
C GLU A 230 -4.13 -20.89 -8.82
N LYS A 231 -3.66 -20.87 -10.07
CA LYS A 231 -2.22 -20.66 -10.34
C LYS A 231 -1.75 -19.27 -9.87
N LEU A 232 -2.59 -18.25 -10.03
CA LEU A 232 -2.31 -16.91 -9.51
C LEU A 232 -2.34 -16.92 -7.99
N PHE A 233 -3.27 -17.62 -7.36
CA PHE A 233 -3.34 -17.74 -5.91
C PHE A 233 -2.12 -18.45 -5.32
N GLU A 234 -1.62 -19.50 -5.97
CA GLU A 234 -0.37 -20.17 -5.58
C GLU A 234 0.83 -19.22 -5.66
N LEU A 235 0.94 -18.44 -6.75
CA LEU A 235 1.98 -17.43 -6.90
C LEU A 235 1.92 -16.35 -5.80
N ILE A 236 0.72 -15.86 -5.50
CA ILE A 236 0.49 -14.87 -4.44
C ILE A 236 0.88 -15.44 -3.07
N ARG A 237 0.44 -16.66 -2.73
CA ARG A 237 0.81 -17.31 -1.47
C ARG A 237 2.33 -17.45 -1.34
N LYS A 238 2.99 -17.89 -2.41
CA LYS A 238 4.46 -18.01 -2.43
C LYS A 238 5.11 -16.65 -2.17
N PHE A 239 4.74 -15.62 -2.93
CA PHE A 239 5.28 -14.26 -2.79
C PHE A 239 5.11 -13.72 -1.37
N VAL A 240 3.89 -13.79 -0.84
CA VAL A 240 3.55 -13.27 0.49
C VAL A 240 4.35 -13.99 1.59
N SER A 241 4.47 -15.32 1.48
CA SER A 241 5.22 -16.14 2.43
C SER A 241 6.72 -15.84 2.39
N GLU A 242 7.32 -15.74 1.20
CA GLU A 242 8.75 -15.44 1.02
C GLU A 242 9.09 -14.03 1.52
N ALA A 243 8.23 -13.04 1.24
CA ALA A 243 8.44 -11.67 1.71
C ALA A 243 8.16 -11.50 3.21
N GLY A 244 7.31 -12.33 3.80
CA GLY A 244 6.97 -12.29 5.22
C GLY A 244 5.90 -11.26 5.58
N TYR A 245 5.03 -10.88 4.65
CA TYR A 245 3.94 -9.95 4.91
C TYR A 245 2.98 -10.42 6.00
N ARG A 246 2.33 -9.46 6.67
CA ARG A 246 1.28 -9.64 7.67
C ARG A 246 0.17 -8.63 7.48
N GLY A 247 -1.04 -8.99 7.92
CA GLY A 247 -2.21 -8.12 7.82
C GLY A 247 -2.78 -8.04 6.41
N GLN A 248 -3.34 -6.91 6.06
CA GLN A 248 -3.92 -6.65 4.75
C GLN A 248 -2.89 -6.04 3.81
N ILE A 249 -2.79 -6.58 2.60
CA ILE A 249 -2.00 -6.01 1.51
C ILE A 249 -2.80 -5.98 0.21
N ASP A 250 -2.49 -5.04 -0.68
CA ASP A 250 -2.96 -5.00 -2.07
C ASP A 250 -1.76 -5.17 -3.01
N ILE A 251 -1.91 -6.00 -4.04
CA ILE A 251 -0.86 -6.31 -5.02
C ILE A 251 -1.37 -5.98 -6.41
N ASP A 252 -0.62 -5.15 -7.13
CA ASP A 252 -0.87 -4.87 -8.54
C ASP A 252 -0.11 -5.86 -9.43
N ILE A 253 -0.84 -6.56 -10.29
CA ILE A 253 -0.33 -7.61 -11.17
C ILE A 253 -0.77 -7.31 -12.59
N PHE A 254 0.11 -7.54 -13.56
CA PHE A 254 -0.21 -7.44 -14.99
C PHE A 254 -0.23 -8.84 -15.61
N ASP A 255 -1.37 -9.20 -16.21
CA ASP A 255 -1.51 -10.40 -17.05
C ASP A 255 -1.12 -10.00 -18.48
N ILE A 256 0.10 -10.33 -18.83
CA ILE A 256 0.67 -10.12 -20.18
C ILE A 256 0.63 -11.45 -20.92
N LEU A 257 -0.39 -11.60 -21.77
CA LEU A 257 -0.51 -12.72 -22.73
C LEU A 257 0.39 -12.50 -23.93
#